data_caadda7f8f6ac6524930969f0a13ac6f
#
_entry.id   caadda7f8f6ac6524930969f0a13ac6f
#
_cell.length_a   1.000
_cell.length_b   1.000
_cell.length_c   1.000
_cell.angle_alpha   90.00
_cell.angle_beta   90.00
_cell.angle_gamma   90.00
#
_symmetry.space_group_name_H-M   'P 1'
#
loop_
_entity.id
_entity.type
_entity.pdbx_description
1 polymer ?
#
loop_
_entity_poly.entity_id
_entity_poly.type
_entity_poly.pdbx_seq_one_letter_code
_entity_poly.pdbx_strand_id
1 'polypeptide(L)'
;AASRLYDPLSGAMANMAELFSVQLQVNRLKEIENYPEETGEKEIRTNGYDITFDHVRFSYEKGKPVLRDVSFTAKQGQVTALVGPSGGGKSTVAKLAAKFYPLDGGRILLGGTDIAPLNSTMLMKNFSIVFQDVVLFNNTIMENIRVGKKDATDEEVIAAAKSTL
;
A
#
# COMPACT_ATOMS: atom_id res chain seq x y z
N ALA A 1 -26.10 35.18 46.31
CA ALA A 1 -24.76 35.50 45.80
C ALA A 1 -24.05 34.27 45.18
N ALA A 2 -24.19 33.07 45.78
CA ALA A 2 -23.51 31.84 45.28
C ALA A 2 -24.00 31.40 43.90
N SER A 3 -25.31 31.52 43.59
CA SER A 3 -25.85 31.12 42.29
C SER A 3 -25.37 31.96 41.11
N ARG A 4 -24.96 33.20 41.33
CA ARG A 4 -24.42 34.10 40.27
C ARG A 4 -23.02 33.71 39.79
N LEU A 5 -22.29 32.91 40.57
CA LEU A 5 -20.96 32.43 40.21
C LEU A 5 -20.99 31.01 39.58
N TYR A 6 -22.06 30.24 39.91
CA TYR A 6 -22.19 28.86 39.46
C TYR A 6 -22.36 28.75 37.93
N ASP A 7 -23.27 29.53 37.35
CA ASP A 7 -23.58 29.47 35.93
C ASP A 7 -22.41 29.85 35.03
N PRO A 8 -21.66 30.95 35.26
CA PRO A 8 -20.50 31.25 34.46
C PRO A 8 -19.33 30.26 34.67
N LEU A 9 -19.19 29.67 35.86
CA LEU A 9 -18.18 28.66 36.13
C LEU A 9 -18.50 27.35 35.41
N SER A 10 -19.75 26.92 35.43
CA SER A 10 -20.25 25.75 34.70
C SER A 10 -20.06 25.92 33.18
N GLY A 11 -20.40 27.10 32.66
CA GLY A 11 -20.16 27.43 31.24
C GLY A 11 -18.68 27.43 30.87
N ALA A 12 -17.82 27.95 31.73
CA ALA A 12 -16.36 27.92 31.49
C ALA A 12 -15.83 26.48 31.47
N MET A 13 -16.33 25.60 32.36
CA MET A 13 -15.92 24.20 32.37
C MET A 13 -16.39 23.45 31.11
N ALA A 14 -17.62 23.72 30.63
CA ALA A 14 -18.15 23.15 29.39
C ALA A 14 -17.30 23.59 28.18
N ASN A 15 -16.97 24.87 28.09
CA ASN A 15 -16.13 25.40 27.02
C ASN A 15 -14.69 24.83 27.06
N MET A 16 -14.15 24.56 28.25
CA MET A 16 -12.86 23.87 28.37
C MET A 16 -12.93 22.45 27.82
N ALA A 17 -14.00 21.69 28.07
CA ALA A 17 -14.18 20.35 27.53
C ALA A 17 -14.24 20.35 26.00
N GLU A 18 -14.93 21.33 25.39
CA GLU A 18 -14.94 21.52 23.94
C GLU A 18 -13.55 21.86 23.39
N LEU A 19 -12.81 22.74 24.04
CA LEU A 19 -11.44 23.07 23.63
C LEU A 19 -10.52 21.85 23.65
N PHE A 20 -10.62 21.00 24.68
CA PHE A 20 -9.85 19.75 24.72
C PHE A 20 -10.23 18.79 23.59
N SER A 21 -11.53 18.70 23.26
CA SER A 21 -12.01 17.88 22.14
C SER A 21 -11.46 18.36 20.81
N VAL A 22 -11.51 19.68 20.57
CA VAL A 22 -10.94 20.30 19.35
C VAL A 22 -9.43 20.07 19.28
N GLN A 23 -8.74 20.23 20.41
CA GLN A 23 -7.29 20.01 20.45
C GLN A 23 -6.90 18.56 20.11
N LEU A 24 -7.67 17.58 20.59
CA LEU A 24 -7.47 16.18 20.26
C LEU A 24 -7.67 15.92 18.76
N GLN A 25 -8.68 16.52 18.14
CA GLN A 25 -8.94 16.42 16.72
C GLN A 25 -7.80 17.07 15.89
N VAL A 26 -7.37 18.26 16.29
CA VAL A 26 -6.22 18.95 15.65
C VAL A 26 -4.94 18.14 15.76
N ASN A 27 -4.68 17.50 16.90
CA ASN A 27 -3.51 16.65 17.06
C ASN A 27 -3.54 15.44 16.13
N ARG A 28 -4.71 14.81 15.95
CA ARG A 28 -4.88 13.72 14.98
C ARG A 28 -4.66 14.17 13.53
N LEU A 29 -5.13 15.35 13.17
CA LEU A 29 -4.87 15.94 11.85
C LEU A 29 -3.38 16.21 11.64
N LYS A 30 -2.70 16.78 12.64
CA LYS A 30 -1.25 17.00 12.60
C LYS A 30 -0.45 15.69 12.51
N GLU A 31 -0.91 14.61 13.14
CA GLU A 31 -0.29 13.29 13.03
C GLU A 31 -0.36 12.77 11.60
N ILE A 32 -1.50 12.97 10.91
CA ILE A 32 -1.66 12.60 9.50
C ILE A 32 -0.81 13.51 8.60
N GLU A 33 -0.82 14.83 8.85
CA GLU A 33 -0.08 15.82 8.07
C GLU A 33 1.44 15.65 8.17
N ASN A 34 1.92 15.24 9.36
CA ASN A 34 3.33 14.96 9.60
C ASN A 34 3.73 13.51 9.23
N TYR A 35 2.82 12.72 8.65
CA TYR A 35 3.20 11.39 8.17
C TYR A 35 4.27 11.55 7.09
N PRO A 36 5.42 10.87 7.23
CA PRO A 36 6.52 11.05 6.29
C PRO A 36 6.06 10.69 4.88
N GLU A 37 6.18 11.65 3.96
CA GLU A 37 5.98 11.36 2.55
C GLU A 37 7.00 10.34 2.08
N GLU A 38 6.57 9.40 1.26
CA GLU A 38 7.47 8.42 0.69
C GLU A 38 8.44 9.12 -0.27
N THR A 39 9.68 9.25 0.19
CA THR A 39 10.79 9.72 -0.64
C THR A 39 11.48 8.51 -1.26
N GLY A 40 11.76 8.55 -2.57
CA GLY A 40 12.44 7.47 -3.26
C GLY A 40 12.90 7.90 -4.64
N GLU A 41 13.79 7.11 -5.22
CA GLU A 41 14.27 7.31 -6.59
C GLU A 41 13.10 7.23 -7.57
N LYS A 42 13.01 8.22 -8.45
CA LYS A 42 11.93 8.35 -9.45
C LYS A 42 12.23 7.66 -10.77
N GLU A 43 13.46 7.23 -10.99
CA GLU A 43 13.85 6.47 -12.18
C GLU A 43 14.13 5.01 -11.79
N ILE A 44 13.49 4.10 -12.49
CA ILE A 44 13.77 2.66 -12.37
C ILE A 44 14.60 2.26 -13.57
N ARG A 45 15.85 1.87 -13.33
CA ARG A 45 16.72 1.29 -14.35
C ARG A 45 16.83 -0.20 -14.12
N THR A 46 16.00 -0.98 -14.83
CA THR A 46 16.00 -2.43 -14.73
C THR A 46 16.62 -3.06 -15.97
N ASN A 47 17.31 -4.18 -15.79
CA ASN A 47 17.73 -5.05 -16.89
C ASN A 47 16.74 -6.23 -16.98
N GLY A 48 15.59 -5.99 -17.63
CA GLY A 48 14.46 -6.92 -17.64
C GLY A 48 13.55 -6.77 -16.42
N TYR A 49 12.69 -7.79 -16.18
CA TYR A 49 11.64 -7.78 -15.15
C TYR A 49 11.63 -9.05 -14.30
N ASP A 50 12.75 -9.75 -14.17
CA ASP A 50 12.90 -10.84 -13.21
C ASP A 50 12.66 -10.28 -11.80
N ILE A 51 11.86 -10.98 -10.98
CA ILE A 51 11.68 -10.61 -9.57
C ILE A 51 12.47 -11.61 -8.73
N THR A 52 13.49 -11.11 -8.03
CA THR A 52 14.35 -11.94 -7.17
C THR A 52 14.14 -11.57 -5.71
N PHE A 53 13.79 -12.56 -4.91
CA PHE A 53 13.82 -12.52 -3.45
C PHE A 53 15.16 -13.06 -2.99
N ASP A 54 15.86 -12.30 -2.16
CA ASP A 54 17.19 -12.65 -1.65
C ASP A 54 17.20 -12.53 -0.14
N HIS A 55 17.15 -13.68 0.55
CA HIS A 55 17.12 -13.81 2.01
C HIS A 55 16.04 -12.96 2.71
N VAL A 56 14.84 -12.87 2.10
CA VAL A 56 13.76 -12.00 2.56
C VAL A 56 13.18 -12.50 3.89
N ARG A 57 13.10 -11.58 4.85
CA ARG A 57 12.44 -11.75 6.15
C ARG A 57 11.37 -10.69 6.32
N PHE A 58 10.22 -11.10 6.86
CA PHE A 58 9.11 -10.18 7.04
C PHE A 58 8.16 -10.64 8.14
N SER A 59 7.66 -9.66 8.91
CA SER A 59 6.65 -9.81 9.97
C SER A 59 5.63 -8.67 9.86
N TYR A 60 4.34 -8.95 9.96
CA TYR A 60 3.32 -7.89 10.11
C TYR A 60 3.34 -7.29 11.52
N GLU A 61 3.67 -8.12 12.51
CA GLU A 61 3.80 -7.73 13.92
C GLU A 61 5.18 -8.15 14.42
N LYS A 62 5.81 -7.29 15.18
CA LYS A 62 7.14 -7.56 15.78
C LYS A 62 7.11 -8.86 16.57
N GLY A 63 8.01 -9.78 16.24
CA GLY A 63 8.11 -11.08 16.91
C GLY A 63 7.24 -12.19 16.34
N LYS A 64 6.43 -11.91 15.29
CA LYS A 64 5.61 -12.94 14.59
C LYS A 64 6.05 -13.06 13.12
N PRO A 65 7.16 -13.75 12.82
CA PRO A 65 7.69 -13.83 11.47
C PRO A 65 6.75 -14.62 10.54
N VAL A 66 6.41 -14.02 9.40
CA VAL A 66 5.65 -14.63 8.31
C VAL A 66 6.59 -15.22 7.27
N LEU A 67 7.62 -14.48 6.88
CA LEU A 67 8.71 -14.97 6.03
C LEU A 67 10.00 -14.96 6.83
N ARG A 68 10.72 -16.10 6.83
CA ARG A 68 11.89 -16.28 7.71
C ARG A 68 13.23 -16.18 6.97
N ASP A 69 13.28 -16.61 5.73
CA ASP A 69 14.49 -16.58 4.88
C ASP A 69 14.10 -17.09 3.49
N VAL A 70 13.39 -16.25 2.75
CA VAL A 70 12.83 -16.65 1.45
C VAL A 70 13.71 -16.15 0.33
N SER A 71 14.20 -17.09 -0.49
CA SER A 71 15.03 -16.82 -1.66
C SER A 71 14.51 -17.59 -2.87
N PHE A 72 14.19 -16.88 -3.95
CA PHE A 72 13.83 -17.44 -5.25
C PHE A 72 13.85 -16.35 -6.32
N THR A 73 13.77 -16.77 -7.58
CA THR A 73 13.60 -15.84 -8.71
C THR A 73 12.40 -16.24 -9.55
N ALA A 74 11.46 -15.32 -9.71
CA ALA A 74 10.39 -15.39 -10.70
C ALA A 74 10.88 -14.74 -12.00
N LYS A 75 11.08 -15.55 -13.05
CA LYS A 75 11.64 -15.09 -14.31
C LYS A 75 10.62 -14.43 -15.20
N GLN A 76 11.03 -13.36 -15.86
CA GLN A 76 10.24 -12.69 -16.90
C GLN A 76 9.78 -13.67 -17.97
N GLY A 77 8.53 -13.56 -18.41
CA GLY A 77 7.96 -14.42 -19.45
C GLY A 77 7.60 -15.82 -18.98
N GLN A 78 7.75 -16.13 -17.70
CA GLN A 78 7.38 -17.42 -17.11
C GLN A 78 6.28 -17.25 -16.06
N VAL A 79 5.44 -18.26 -15.91
CA VAL A 79 4.46 -18.33 -14.82
C VAL A 79 5.13 -18.96 -13.60
N THR A 80 5.18 -18.23 -12.51
CA THR A 80 5.67 -18.72 -11.21
C THR A 80 4.50 -18.94 -10.27
N ALA A 81 4.27 -20.18 -9.84
CA ALA A 81 3.22 -20.53 -8.90
C ALA A 81 3.77 -20.66 -7.47
N LEU A 82 3.17 -19.94 -6.53
CA LEU A 82 3.45 -20.08 -5.10
C LEU A 82 2.46 -21.08 -4.49
N VAL A 83 2.95 -22.23 -4.05
CA VAL A 83 2.12 -23.31 -3.47
C VAL A 83 2.44 -23.48 -1.99
N GLY A 84 1.44 -23.89 -1.22
CA GLY A 84 1.60 -24.12 0.22
C GLY A 84 0.28 -23.95 0.99
N PRO A 85 0.27 -24.23 2.29
CA PRO A 85 -0.91 -24.17 3.13
C PRO A 85 -1.46 -22.75 3.26
N SER A 86 -2.71 -22.62 3.71
CA SER A 86 -3.29 -21.31 4.07
C SER A 86 -2.45 -20.68 5.20
N GLY A 87 -2.24 -19.37 5.13
CA GLY A 87 -1.36 -18.67 6.08
C GLY A 87 0.15 -18.83 5.81
N GLY A 88 0.58 -19.61 4.82
CA GLY A 88 1.99 -19.85 4.49
C GLY A 88 2.73 -18.67 3.83
N GLY A 89 2.20 -17.45 3.86
CA GLY A 89 2.88 -16.25 3.38
C GLY A 89 2.79 -16.00 1.87
N LYS A 90 2.05 -16.79 1.09
CA LYS A 90 1.95 -16.63 -0.38
C LYS A 90 1.49 -15.25 -0.83
N SER A 91 0.39 -14.76 -0.25
CA SER A 91 -0.12 -13.41 -0.54
C SER A 91 0.81 -12.33 -0.01
N THR A 92 1.56 -12.61 1.07
CA THR A 92 2.58 -11.72 1.61
C THR A 92 3.73 -11.54 0.62
N VAL A 93 4.21 -12.63 0.00
CA VAL A 93 5.24 -12.57 -1.05
C VAL A 93 4.80 -11.64 -2.19
N ALA A 94 3.57 -11.79 -2.71
CA ALA A 94 3.05 -10.93 -3.77
C ALA A 94 2.98 -9.45 -3.34
N LYS A 95 2.51 -9.17 -2.11
CA LYS A 95 2.46 -7.80 -1.57
C LYS A 95 3.85 -7.19 -1.38
N LEU A 96 4.83 -7.98 -0.95
CA LEU A 96 6.21 -7.51 -0.79
C LEU A 96 6.91 -7.27 -2.12
N ALA A 97 6.65 -8.08 -3.16
CA ALA A 97 7.13 -7.85 -4.52
C ALA A 97 6.68 -6.47 -5.04
N ALA A 98 5.47 -6.05 -4.68
CA ALA A 98 4.90 -4.75 -5.01
C ALA A 98 5.25 -3.63 -4.00
N LYS A 99 6.15 -3.90 -3.05
CA LYS A 99 6.60 -2.94 -2.02
C LYS A 99 5.47 -2.35 -1.16
N PHE A 100 4.42 -3.13 -0.84
CA PHE A 100 3.36 -2.67 0.07
C PHE A 100 3.81 -2.54 1.52
N TYR A 101 4.89 -3.21 1.89
CA TYR A 101 5.46 -3.18 3.24
C TYR A 101 6.99 -3.16 3.15
N PRO A 102 7.66 -2.51 4.11
CA PRO A 102 9.12 -2.61 4.25
C PRO A 102 9.51 -4.01 4.71
N LEU A 103 10.71 -4.45 4.36
CA LEU A 103 11.26 -5.73 4.79
C LEU A 103 11.89 -5.63 6.18
N ASP A 104 11.86 -6.73 6.97
CA ASP A 104 12.65 -6.87 8.19
C ASP A 104 14.12 -7.22 7.87
N GLY A 105 14.38 -7.78 6.69
CA GLY A 105 15.71 -8.11 6.22
C GLY A 105 15.71 -8.80 4.86
N GLY A 106 16.88 -8.91 4.26
CA GLY A 106 17.02 -9.34 2.88
C GLY A 106 16.72 -8.20 1.91
N ARG A 107 16.51 -8.54 0.66
CA ARG A 107 16.17 -7.57 -0.41
C ARG A 107 15.32 -8.21 -1.48
N ILE A 108 14.61 -7.37 -2.23
CA ILE A 108 13.86 -7.78 -3.42
C ILE A 108 14.41 -6.97 -4.60
N LEU A 109 14.70 -7.67 -5.69
CA LEU A 109 15.25 -7.06 -6.89
C LEU A 109 14.22 -7.17 -8.04
N LEU A 110 14.07 -6.10 -8.81
CA LEU A 110 13.35 -6.08 -10.07
C LEU A 110 14.36 -5.86 -11.20
N GLY A 111 14.54 -6.86 -12.07
CA GLY A 111 15.54 -6.81 -13.15
C GLY A 111 16.97 -6.50 -12.64
N GLY A 112 17.31 -7.03 -11.45
CA GLY A 112 18.61 -6.81 -10.80
C GLY A 112 18.71 -5.53 -9.96
N THR A 113 17.72 -4.64 -9.99
CA THR A 113 17.70 -3.40 -9.20
C THR A 113 16.93 -3.59 -7.91
N ASP A 114 17.53 -3.21 -6.78
CA ASP A 114 16.86 -3.25 -5.47
C ASP A 114 15.65 -2.29 -5.46
N ILE A 115 14.48 -2.81 -5.06
CA ILE A 115 13.26 -2.01 -4.99
C ILE A 115 13.15 -1.17 -3.73
N ALA A 116 13.97 -1.40 -2.72
CA ALA A 116 13.88 -0.70 -1.43
C ALA A 116 14.04 0.83 -1.56
N PRO A 117 15.02 1.39 -2.32
CA PRO A 117 15.17 2.83 -2.47
C PRO A 117 14.19 3.45 -3.47
N LEU A 118 13.45 2.66 -4.26
CA LEU A 118 12.55 3.18 -5.29
C LEU A 118 11.28 3.78 -4.70
N ASN A 119 10.73 4.79 -5.36
CA ASN A 119 9.40 5.30 -5.03
C ASN A 119 8.31 4.28 -5.40
N SER A 120 7.40 3.96 -4.47
CA SER A 120 6.34 2.95 -4.68
C SER A 120 5.42 3.28 -5.84
N THR A 121 5.08 4.56 -6.04
CA THR A 121 4.22 4.97 -7.16
C THR A 121 4.87 4.67 -8.51
N MET A 122 6.20 4.86 -8.62
CA MET A 122 6.95 4.56 -9.84
C MET A 122 7.13 3.05 -10.03
N LEU A 123 7.37 2.32 -8.94
CA LEU A 123 7.47 0.86 -8.97
C LEU A 123 6.14 0.24 -9.43
N MET A 124 5.01 0.73 -8.90
CA MET A 124 3.67 0.25 -9.22
C MET A 124 3.30 0.36 -10.71
N LYS A 125 3.92 1.26 -11.47
CA LYS A 125 3.72 1.34 -12.93
C LYS A 125 4.17 0.08 -13.67
N ASN A 126 5.00 -0.75 -13.03
CA ASN A 126 5.52 -2.00 -13.58
C ASN A 126 4.74 -3.24 -13.08
N PHE A 127 3.74 -3.05 -12.22
CA PHE A 127 2.97 -4.14 -11.63
C PHE A 127 1.49 -4.03 -11.97
N SER A 128 0.87 -5.17 -12.21
CA SER A 128 -0.58 -5.33 -12.19
C SER A 128 -0.92 -6.40 -11.16
N ILE A 129 -1.86 -6.10 -10.26
CA ILE A 129 -2.22 -7.00 -9.16
C ILE A 129 -3.72 -7.25 -9.21
N VAL A 130 -4.10 -8.54 -9.22
CA VAL A 130 -5.48 -8.97 -9.05
C VAL A 130 -5.62 -9.51 -7.63
N PHE A 131 -6.45 -8.85 -6.83
CA PHE A 131 -6.74 -9.28 -5.47
C PHE A 131 -7.82 -10.38 -5.45
N GLN A 132 -7.84 -11.18 -4.40
CA GLN A 132 -8.85 -12.23 -4.23
C GLN A 132 -10.24 -11.65 -4.04
N ASP A 133 -10.35 -10.56 -3.27
CA ASP A 133 -11.57 -9.81 -3.05
C ASP A 133 -11.58 -8.59 -3.98
N VAL A 134 -12.23 -8.74 -5.12
CA VAL A 134 -12.35 -7.65 -6.10
C VAL A 134 -13.52 -6.74 -5.71
N VAL A 135 -13.24 -5.46 -5.48
CA VAL A 135 -14.24 -4.43 -5.23
C VAL A 135 -14.30 -3.51 -6.45
N LEU A 136 -15.49 -3.33 -7.00
CA LEU A 136 -15.74 -2.37 -8.07
C LEU A 136 -16.20 -1.03 -7.47
N PHE A 137 -15.74 0.06 -8.05
CA PHE A 137 -16.29 1.37 -7.74
C PHE A 137 -17.74 1.47 -8.24
N ASN A 138 -18.57 2.25 -7.57
CA ASN A 138 -19.95 2.51 -7.98
C ASN A 138 -19.98 3.39 -9.25
N ASN A 139 -19.62 2.79 -10.36
CA ASN A 139 -19.50 3.41 -11.69
C ASN A 139 -19.72 2.34 -12.77
N THR A 140 -19.68 2.71 -14.04
CA THR A 140 -19.78 1.76 -15.16
C THR A 140 -18.61 0.78 -15.16
N ILE A 141 -18.76 -0.38 -15.80
CA ILE A 141 -17.67 -1.35 -16.01
C ILE A 141 -16.52 -0.69 -16.78
N MET A 142 -16.84 0.10 -17.81
CA MET A 142 -15.86 0.82 -18.60
C MET A 142 -14.99 1.75 -17.75
N GLU A 143 -15.60 2.53 -16.86
CA GLU A 143 -14.87 3.43 -15.95
C GLU A 143 -14.07 2.66 -14.90
N ASN A 144 -14.54 1.51 -14.42
CA ASN A 144 -13.76 0.65 -13.55
C ASN A 144 -12.50 0.11 -14.22
N ILE A 145 -12.56 -0.23 -15.51
CA ILE A 145 -11.39 -0.65 -16.30
C ILE A 145 -10.46 0.56 -16.54
N ARG A 146 -11.03 1.74 -16.84
CA ARG A 146 -10.29 2.99 -17.09
C ARG A 146 -9.47 3.46 -15.89
N VAL A 147 -9.77 3.02 -14.66
CA VAL A 147 -8.97 3.33 -13.47
C VAL A 147 -7.49 2.99 -13.67
N GLY A 148 -7.18 1.93 -14.42
CA GLY A 148 -5.79 1.53 -14.71
C GLY A 148 -5.01 2.51 -15.60
N LYS A 149 -5.71 3.26 -16.45
CA LYS A 149 -5.14 4.31 -17.33
C LYS A 149 -6.20 5.40 -17.54
N LYS A 150 -6.13 6.46 -16.74
CA LYS A 150 -7.15 7.53 -16.68
C LYS A 150 -7.44 8.20 -18.04
N ASP A 151 -6.43 8.32 -18.90
CA ASP A 151 -6.52 8.96 -20.21
C ASP A 151 -6.79 7.95 -21.35
N ALA A 152 -7.19 6.70 -21.01
CA ALA A 152 -7.50 5.69 -22.02
C ALA A 152 -8.76 6.06 -22.82
N THR A 153 -8.70 5.90 -24.14
CA THR A 153 -9.89 6.03 -24.99
C THR A 153 -10.85 4.85 -24.79
N ASP A 154 -12.09 4.99 -25.24
CA ASP A 154 -13.08 3.89 -25.15
C ASP A 154 -12.63 2.65 -25.92
N GLU A 155 -11.99 2.86 -27.08
CA GLU A 155 -11.44 1.78 -27.91
C GLU A 155 -10.31 1.03 -27.18
N GLU A 156 -9.42 1.74 -26.47
CA GLU A 156 -8.36 1.14 -25.67
C GLU A 156 -8.94 0.32 -24.52
N VAL A 157 -9.96 0.83 -23.83
CA VAL A 157 -10.64 0.12 -22.74
C VAL A 157 -11.31 -1.15 -23.25
N ILE A 158 -12.02 -1.07 -24.39
CA ILE A 158 -12.68 -2.23 -25.00
C ILE A 158 -11.64 -3.26 -25.47
N ALA A 159 -10.52 -2.82 -26.05
CA ALA A 159 -9.45 -3.70 -26.47
C ALA A 159 -8.82 -4.43 -25.27
N ALA A 160 -8.55 -3.71 -24.18
CA ALA A 160 -8.04 -4.30 -22.96
C ALA A 160 -8.99 -5.35 -22.37
N ALA A 161 -10.29 -5.05 -22.30
CA ALA A 161 -11.30 -6.01 -21.84
C ALA A 161 -11.36 -7.27 -22.69
N LYS A 162 -11.26 -7.14 -24.03
CA LYS A 162 -11.27 -8.30 -24.96
C LYS A 162 -10.00 -9.16 -24.86
N SER A 163 -8.86 -8.57 -24.45
CA SER A 163 -7.61 -9.32 -24.33
C SER A 163 -7.55 -10.23 -23.11
N THR A 164 -8.51 -10.14 -22.20
CA THR A 164 -8.59 -10.95 -20.96
C THR A 164 -9.59 -12.11 -21.07
N LEU A 165 -10.26 -12.26 -22.20
CA LEU A 165 -11.18 -13.36 -22.50
C LEU A 165 -10.44 -14.49 -23.22
#